data_d88917fe910104be3975fc4a7a12871b
#
_entry.id   d88917fe910104be3975fc4a7a12871b
#
_cell.length_a   1.000
_cell.length_b   1.000
_cell.length_c   1.000
_cell.angle_alpha   90.00
_cell.angle_beta   90.00
_cell.angle_gamma   90.00
#
_symmetry.space_group_name_H-M   'P 1'
#
loop_
_entity.id
_entity.type
_entity.pdbx_description
1 polymer ?
#
loop_
_entity_poly.entity_id
_entity_poly.type
_entity_poly.pdbx_seq_one_letter_code
_entity_poly.pdbx_strand_id
1 'polypeptide(L)'
;MIQNIRLIAERGVRKASELYGLTFDNKLDSLLGTGMKENTLSYFYGKRVVGIINLLALNSVRHFGGKAFFVDAGNVADPYLIRRESDLRKKDSAATKKLLKSIALARVFTCHQLTNFVTDQLPAILLENSKSKDPIKFVGVSGMDQVFSEEDSPRSEIENLQRLIAMKLHDIAKDKSNRVMFVAVTSQNRCSHLLDYSDVAIEVYRSSGNRDRAALIRHDSLRGREIEL
;
A
#
# COMPACT_ATOMS: atom_id res chain seq x y z
N MET A 1 -20.40 6.01 12.56
CA MET A 1 -19.24 6.16 11.67
C MET A 1 -18.66 7.59 11.63
N ILE A 2 -19.46 8.63 11.70
CA ILE A 2 -19.00 10.04 11.75
C ILE A 2 -18.42 10.43 13.14
N GLN A 3 -18.83 9.77 14.22
CA GLN A 3 -18.33 10.04 15.58
C GLN A 3 -16.87 9.62 15.80
N ASN A 4 -16.35 8.59 15.10
CA ASN A 4 -14.97 8.14 15.27
C ASN A 4 -13.94 9.06 14.59
N ILE A 5 -14.34 9.81 13.57
CA ILE A 5 -13.49 10.83 12.94
C ILE A 5 -13.27 12.03 13.87
N ARG A 6 -14.25 12.38 14.71
CA ARG A 6 -14.12 13.44 15.71
C ARG A 6 -13.15 13.12 16.85
N LEU A 7 -13.09 11.87 17.29
CA LEU A 7 -12.20 11.43 18.39
C LEU A 7 -10.71 11.49 18.01
N ILE A 8 -10.38 11.39 16.73
CA ILE A 8 -9.00 11.53 16.24
C ILE A 8 -8.60 13.02 16.16
N ALA A 9 -9.54 13.89 15.89
CA ALA A 9 -9.31 15.35 15.83
C ALA A 9 -9.05 15.99 17.20
N GLU A 10 -9.49 15.39 18.30
CA GLU A 10 -9.38 15.96 19.65
C GLU A 10 -8.07 15.62 20.39
N ARG A 11 -7.22 14.73 19.85
CA ARG A 11 -5.97 14.30 20.50
C ARG A 11 -4.70 14.97 19.97
N GLY A 12 -4.73 16.25 19.71
CA GLY A 12 -3.54 17.04 19.43
C GLY A 12 -3.53 17.63 18.04
N VAL A 13 -3.36 18.93 18.03
CA VAL A 13 -3.32 19.82 16.87
C VAL A 13 -2.22 19.40 15.89
N ARG A 14 -2.49 18.38 15.05
CA ARG A 14 -1.82 18.21 13.76
C ARG A 14 -2.84 18.60 12.71
N LYS A 15 -2.43 19.44 11.76
CA LYS A 15 -3.28 19.88 10.66
C LYS A 15 -3.95 18.67 10.04
N ALA A 16 -5.27 18.65 9.96
CA ALA A 16 -6.06 17.56 9.37
C ALA A 16 -5.66 17.19 7.92
N SER A 17 -4.82 18.00 7.28
CA SER A 17 -4.23 17.78 5.96
C SER A 17 -3.07 16.79 5.91
N GLU A 18 -2.54 16.33 7.06
CA GLU A 18 -1.35 15.45 7.13
C GLU A 18 -1.66 14.03 7.60
N LEU A 19 -2.91 13.75 7.94
CA LEU A 19 -3.30 12.46 8.52
C LEU A 19 -4.28 11.74 7.60
N TYR A 20 -3.80 10.73 6.94
CA TYR A 20 -4.65 9.79 6.21
C TYR A 20 -4.90 8.58 7.10
N GLY A 21 -6.00 8.60 7.88
CA GLY A 21 -6.51 7.41 8.56
C GLY A 21 -7.10 6.46 7.53
N LEU A 22 -6.28 5.58 6.96
CA LEU A 22 -6.70 4.74 5.88
C LEU A 22 -6.24 3.32 6.01
N THR A 23 -6.82 2.68 6.93
CA THR A 23 -7.02 1.27 6.74
C THR A 23 -8.52 1.01 6.61
N PHE A 24 -8.90 -0.14 6.13
CA PHE A 24 -10.28 -0.59 6.05
C PHE A 24 -10.76 -1.17 7.37
N ASP A 25 -9.88 -1.23 8.37
CA ASP A 25 -10.11 -1.81 9.68
C ASP A 25 -9.68 -0.82 10.77
N ASN A 26 -10.62 -0.47 11.65
CA ASN A 26 -10.34 0.38 12.81
C ASN A 26 -9.22 -0.19 13.71
N LYS A 27 -8.99 -1.50 13.67
CA LYS A 27 -7.93 -2.16 14.43
C LYS A 27 -6.56 -1.85 13.84
N LEU A 28 -6.38 -1.94 12.51
CA LEU A 28 -5.13 -1.53 11.86
C LEU A 28 -4.85 -0.04 12.05
N ASP A 29 -5.88 0.81 12.00
CA ASP A 29 -5.74 2.24 12.30
C ASP A 29 -5.29 2.46 13.75
N SER A 30 -5.79 1.67 14.70
CA SER A 30 -5.36 1.72 16.10
C SER A 30 -3.91 1.25 16.28
N LEU A 31 -3.48 0.26 15.50
CA LEU A 31 -2.10 -0.24 15.48
C LEU A 31 -1.14 0.87 15.03
N LEU A 32 -1.50 1.58 13.97
CA LEU A 32 -0.72 2.67 13.40
C LEU A 32 -0.82 3.98 14.19
N GLY A 33 -1.79 4.09 15.10
CA GLY A 33 -2.02 5.24 15.96
C GLY A 33 -2.54 6.48 15.23
N THR A 34 -2.09 6.75 14.03
CA THR A 34 -2.46 7.91 13.21
C THR A 34 -2.87 7.53 11.78
N GLY A 35 -2.94 6.23 11.49
CA GLY A 35 -3.15 5.72 10.15
C GLY A 35 -1.92 5.87 9.24
N MET A 36 -2.10 5.62 7.95
CA MET A 36 -1.06 5.74 6.95
C MET A 36 -0.87 7.20 6.54
N LYS A 37 0.38 7.59 6.28
CA LYS A 37 0.74 8.97 5.93
C LYS A 37 1.16 9.09 4.47
N GLU A 38 0.92 10.25 3.87
CA GLU A 38 1.58 10.62 2.61
C GLU A 38 3.09 10.75 2.81
N ASN A 39 3.84 10.59 1.74
CA ASN A 39 5.31 10.65 1.73
C ASN A 39 5.96 9.62 2.66
N THR A 40 5.32 8.47 2.81
CA THR A 40 5.86 7.32 3.53
C THR A 40 5.75 6.05 2.70
N LEU A 41 6.72 5.17 2.84
CA LEU A 41 6.68 3.81 2.34
C LEU A 41 6.24 2.87 3.46
N SER A 42 5.06 2.28 3.32
CA SER A 42 4.55 1.25 4.23
C SER A 42 4.73 -0.13 3.61
N TYR A 43 5.26 -1.06 4.38
CA TYR A 43 5.49 -2.43 3.94
C TYR A 43 4.64 -3.42 4.73
N PHE A 44 3.81 -4.17 4.04
CA PHE A 44 3.01 -5.26 4.62
C PHE A 44 3.51 -6.59 4.09
N TYR A 45 3.70 -7.57 4.96
CA TYR A 45 4.11 -8.90 4.53
C TYR A 45 3.40 -10.02 5.30
N GLY A 46 3.28 -11.19 4.66
CA GLY A 46 2.64 -12.36 5.20
C GLY A 46 1.43 -12.85 4.41
N LYS A 47 0.94 -14.03 4.76
CA LYS A 47 -0.01 -14.79 3.93
C LYS A 47 -1.38 -14.13 3.67
N ARG A 48 -1.77 -13.11 4.44
CA ARG A 48 -3.10 -12.47 4.37
C ARG A 48 -3.09 -11.06 3.79
N VAL A 49 -1.92 -10.58 3.39
CA VAL A 49 -1.78 -9.17 2.95
C VAL A 49 -2.36 -8.87 1.57
N VAL A 50 -2.58 -9.89 0.73
CA VAL A 50 -3.05 -9.70 -0.66
C VAL A 50 -4.38 -8.95 -0.73
N GLY A 51 -5.33 -9.28 0.14
CA GLY A 51 -6.61 -8.57 0.23
C GLY A 51 -6.46 -7.13 0.73
N ILE A 52 -5.48 -6.90 1.60
CA ILE A 52 -5.24 -5.62 2.25
C ILE A 52 -4.93 -4.52 1.22
N ILE A 53 -4.01 -4.79 0.28
CA ILE A 53 -3.60 -3.78 -0.70
C ILE A 53 -4.75 -3.35 -1.63
N ASN A 54 -5.63 -4.29 -2.03
CA ASN A 54 -6.82 -3.98 -2.82
C ASN A 54 -7.79 -3.06 -2.06
N LEU A 55 -7.97 -3.33 -0.77
CA LEU A 55 -8.85 -2.52 0.09
C LEU A 55 -8.25 -1.16 0.40
N LEU A 56 -6.93 -1.07 0.60
CA LEU A 56 -6.23 0.20 0.77
C LEU A 56 -6.35 1.08 -0.47
N ALA A 57 -6.15 0.54 -1.67
CA ALA A 57 -6.33 1.25 -2.92
C ALA A 57 -7.76 1.78 -3.06
N LEU A 58 -8.76 0.94 -2.77
CA LEU A 58 -10.16 1.31 -2.81
C LEU A 58 -10.51 2.42 -1.82
N ASN A 59 -10.05 2.29 -0.57
CA ASN A 59 -10.33 3.25 0.48
C ASN A 59 -9.62 4.59 0.22
N SER A 60 -8.40 4.56 -0.34
CA SER A 60 -7.70 5.80 -0.70
C SER A 60 -8.52 6.64 -1.68
N VAL A 61 -9.05 6.03 -2.74
CA VAL A 61 -9.90 6.74 -3.73
C VAL A 61 -11.21 7.21 -3.11
N ARG A 62 -11.82 6.42 -2.22
CA ARG A 62 -13.09 6.80 -1.57
C ARG A 62 -12.96 8.01 -0.64
N HIS A 63 -11.89 8.06 0.12
CA HIS A 63 -11.74 9.04 1.20
C HIS A 63 -11.03 10.32 0.75
N PHE A 64 -10.05 10.20 -0.16
CA PHE A 64 -9.26 11.37 -0.59
C PHE A 64 -9.59 11.81 -2.00
N GLY A 65 -10.36 11.03 -2.74
CA GLY A 65 -10.52 11.26 -4.17
C GLY A 65 -9.22 10.99 -4.93
N GLY A 66 -9.10 11.50 -6.15
CA GLY A 66 -7.95 11.25 -7.01
C GLY A 66 -7.90 9.80 -7.52
N LYS A 67 -6.69 9.30 -7.77
CA LYS A 67 -6.46 7.96 -8.33
C LYS A 67 -5.61 7.11 -7.42
N ALA A 68 -5.85 5.79 -7.45
CA ALA A 68 -4.91 4.77 -6.97
C ALA A 68 -4.18 4.17 -8.17
N PHE A 69 -2.89 3.95 -8.03
CA PHE A 69 -2.06 3.27 -9.02
C PHE A 69 -1.51 1.97 -8.42
N PHE A 70 -1.69 0.88 -9.14
CA PHE A 70 -1.33 -0.43 -8.65
C PHE A 70 -0.31 -1.09 -9.59
N VAL A 71 0.87 -1.42 -9.09
CA VAL A 71 1.89 -2.23 -9.78
C VAL A 71 1.75 -3.65 -9.29
N ASP A 72 1.24 -4.51 -10.14
CA ASP A 72 0.90 -5.89 -9.81
C ASP A 72 1.86 -6.86 -10.48
N ALA A 73 2.85 -7.33 -9.72
CA ALA A 73 3.80 -8.35 -10.16
C ALA A 73 3.37 -9.77 -9.76
N GLY A 74 2.47 -9.90 -8.79
CA GLY A 74 2.01 -11.19 -8.27
C GLY A 74 0.62 -11.63 -8.71
N ASN A 75 0.03 -10.91 -9.67
CA ASN A 75 -1.37 -11.12 -10.10
C ASN A 75 -2.37 -11.14 -8.93
N VAL A 76 -2.18 -10.21 -7.98
CA VAL A 76 -2.97 -10.11 -6.75
C VAL A 76 -4.07 -9.04 -6.82
N ALA A 77 -4.07 -8.21 -7.86
CA ALA A 77 -5.12 -7.24 -8.09
C ALA A 77 -6.44 -7.96 -8.40
N ASP A 78 -7.42 -7.79 -7.51
CA ASP A 78 -8.73 -8.42 -7.62
C ASP A 78 -9.83 -7.37 -7.87
N PRO A 79 -10.20 -7.15 -9.16
CA PRO A 79 -11.29 -6.23 -9.51
C PRO A 79 -12.65 -6.66 -8.94
N TYR A 80 -12.85 -7.96 -8.74
CA TYR A 80 -14.12 -8.48 -8.20
C TYR A 80 -14.23 -8.19 -6.70
N LEU A 81 -13.14 -8.31 -5.95
CA LEU A 81 -13.10 -7.91 -4.55
C LEU A 81 -13.38 -6.40 -4.43
N ILE A 82 -12.72 -5.58 -5.24
CA ILE A 82 -12.93 -4.13 -5.26
C ILE A 82 -14.40 -3.81 -5.60
N ARG A 83 -14.97 -4.48 -6.58
CA ARG A 83 -16.38 -4.33 -6.95
C ARG A 83 -17.32 -4.74 -5.80
N ARG A 84 -17.12 -5.92 -5.24
CA ARG A 84 -17.95 -6.44 -4.13
C ARG A 84 -17.96 -5.50 -2.95
N GLU A 85 -16.79 -5.03 -2.51
CA GLU A 85 -16.67 -4.08 -1.40
C GLU A 85 -17.27 -2.70 -1.74
N SER A 86 -17.29 -2.34 -3.02
CA SER A 86 -17.96 -1.13 -3.48
C SER A 86 -19.46 -1.26 -3.42
N ASP A 87 -20.02 -2.38 -3.91
CA ASP A 87 -21.45 -2.64 -4.00
C ASP A 87 -22.08 -2.81 -2.60
N LEU A 88 -21.36 -3.44 -1.66
CA LEU A 88 -21.84 -3.61 -0.28
C LEU A 88 -22.08 -2.29 0.44
N ARG A 89 -21.34 -1.24 0.10
CA ARG A 89 -21.44 0.06 0.77
C ARG A 89 -22.32 1.08 0.04
N LYS A 90 -22.48 0.93 -1.28
CA LYS A 90 -23.30 1.82 -2.12
C LYS A 90 -23.99 0.99 -3.19
N LYS A 91 -25.30 0.89 -3.14
CA LYS A 91 -26.13 0.22 -4.16
C LYS A 91 -26.14 0.95 -5.52
N ASP A 92 -25.28 1.94 -5.74
CA ASP A 92 -25.20 2.74 -6.96
C ASP A 92 -24.12 2.19 -7.91
N SER A 93 -24.55 1.62 -9.02
CA SER A 93 -23.67 1.07 -10.06
C SER A 93 -22.80 2.15 -10.75
N ALA A 94 -23.26 3.39 -10.84
CA ALA A 94 -22.52 4.48 -11.45
C ALA A 94 -21.36 4.93 -10.55
N ALA A 95 -21.59 5.02 -9.24
CA ALA A 95 -20.54 5.32 -8.25
C ALA A 95 -19.48 4.21 -8.23
N THR A 96 -19.87 2.94 -8.31
CA THR A 96 -18.94 1.80 -8.40
C THR A 96 -18.08 1.86 -9.67
N LYS A 97 -18.68 2.15 -10.83
CA LYS A 97 -17.94 2.34 -12.09
C LYS A 97 -16.94 3.49 -12.02
N LYS A 98 -17.31 4.62 -11.45
CA LYS A 98 -16.43 5.76 -11.25
C LYS A 98 -15.23 5.38 -10.37
N LEU A 99 -15.49 4.65 -9.30
CA LEU A 99 -14.47 4.21 -8.36
C LEU A 99 -13.46 3.25 -9.01
N LEU A 100 -13.95 2.25 -9.78
CA LEU A 100 -13.08 1.33 -10.52
C LEU A 100 -12.23 2.05 -11.58
N LYS A 101 -12.78 3.06 -12.27
CA LYS A 101 -12.03 3.89 -13.23
C LYS A 101 -10.93 4.74 -12.57
N SER A 102 -11.04 4.99 -11.28
CA SER A 102 -10.03 5.74 -10.52
C SER A 102 -8.89 4.84 -10.01
N ILE A 103 -8.93 3.53 -10.28
CA ILE A 103 -7.85 2.59 -9.93
C ILE A 103 -7.19 2.16 -11.23
N ALA A 104 -5.97 2.64 -11.45
CA ALA A 104 -5.13 2.23 -12.58
C ALA A 104 -4.26 1.04 -12.19
N LEU A 105 -4.06 0.10 -13.11
CA LEU A 105 -3.31 -1.12 -12.91
C LEU A 105 -2.24 -1.26 -13.97
N ALA A 106 -0.99 -1.46 -13.54
CA ALA A 106 0.11 -1.92 -14.38
C ALA A 106 0.50 -3.34 -13.96
N ARG A 107 0.53 -4.27 -14.90
CA ARG A 107 1.03 -5.62 -14.66
C ARG A 107 2.43 -5.80 -15.16
N VAL A 108 3.24 -6.44 -14.34
CA VAL A 108 4.63 -6.82 -14.65
C VAL A 108 4.81 -8.30 -14.33
N PHE A 109 5.64 -8.99 -15.09
CA PHE A 109 5.73 -10.46 -15.05
C PHE A 109 7.14 -10.95 -14.73
N THR A 110 8.15 -10.07 -14.76
CA THR A 110 9.55 -10.43 -14.45
C THR A 110 10.15 -9.42 -13.48
N CYS A 111 11.21 -9.81 -12.80
CA CYS A 111 11.95 -8.94 -11.89
C CYS A 111 12.55 -7.72 -12.63
N HIS A 112 13.02 -7.91 -13.87
CA HIS A 112 13.56 -6.83 -14.70
C HIS A 112 12.48 -5.84 -15.14
N GLN A 113 11.28 -6.33 -15.52
CA GLN A 113 10.15 -5.45 -15.80
C GLN A 113 9.74 -4.64 -14.57
N LEU A 114 9.68 -5.27 -13.39
CA LEU A 114 9.36 -4.58 -12.15
C LEU A 114 10.42 -3.51 -11.84
N THR A 115 11.69 -3.85 -11.98
CA THR A 115 12.80 -2.92 -11.75
C THR A 115 12.68 -1.70 -12.66
N ASN A 116 12.61 -1.92 -13.99
CA ASN A 116 12.46 -0.84 -14.97
C ASN A 116 11.21 0.00 -14.69
N PHE A 117 10.09 -0.66 -14.34
CA PHE A 117 8.86 0.07 -14.02
C PHE A 117 9.06 1.01 -12.83
N VAL A 118 9.65 0.52 -11.74
CA VAL A 118 9.85 1.32 -10.52
C VAL A 118 10.93 2.40 -10.69
N THR A 119 12.01 2.10 -11.46
CA THR A 119 13.10 3.07 -11.63
C THR A 119 12.78 4.20 -12.59
N ASP A 120 12.05 3.91 -13.67
CA ASP A 120 11.89 4.85 -14.79
C ASP A 120 10.43 5.26 -15.03
N GLN A 121 9.52 4.28 -15.12
CA GLN A 121 8.15 4.56 -15.53
C GLN A 121 7.31 5.18 -14.41
N LEU A 122 7.42 4.65 -13.19
CA LEU A 122 6.63 5.14 -12.05
C LEU A 122 6.92 6.61 -11.72
N PRO A 123 8.19 7.07 -11.64
CA PRO A 123 8.49 8.49 -11.46
C PRO A 123 7.89 9.38 -12.56
N ALA A 124 7.98 8.95 -13.84
CA ALA A 124 7.42 9.68 -14.97
C ALA A 124 5.88 9.79 -14.87
N ILE A 125 5.20 8.70 -14.54
CA ILE A 125 3.75 8.65 -14.32
C ILE A 125 3.34 9.62 -13.19
N LEU A 126 4.05 9.62 -12.08
CA LEU A 126 3.75 10.50 -10.95
C LEU A 126 3.96 11.96 -11.30
N LEU A 127 5.05 12.29 -12.00
CA LEU A 127 5.34 13.65 -12.45
C LEU A 127 4.25 14.17 -13.40
N GLU A 128 3.85 13.36 -14.38
CA GLU A 128 2.78 13.70 -15.32
C GLU A 128 1.43 13.91 -14.60
N ASN A 129 1.12 13.04 -13.64
CA ASN A 129 -0.14 13.11 -12.89
C ASN A 129 -0.15 14.18 -11.80
N SER A 130 0.98 14.74 -11.38
CA SER A 130 1.05 15.72 -10.29
C SER A 130 0.22 16.97 -10.55
N LYS A 131 0.08 17.37 -11.83
CA LYS A 131 -0.71 18.52 -12.29
C LYS A 131 -2.15 18.16 -12.70
N SER A 132 -2.54 16.88 -12.57
CA SER A 132 -3.88 16.44 -12.94
C SER A 132 -4.92 16.97 -11.97
N LYS A 133 -6.15 17.17 -12.44
CA LYS A 133 -7.31 17.46 -11.59
C LYS A 133 -7.58 16.33 -10.59
N ASP A 134 -7.31 15.10 -11.00
CA ASP A 134 -7.45 13.89 -10.18
C ASP A 134 -6.06 13.23 -10.03
N PRO A 135 -5.18 13.73 -9.14
CA PRO A 135 -3.83 13.23 -8.99
C PRO A 135 -3.82 11.83 -8.35
N ILE A 136 -2.72 11.10 -8.56
CA ILE A 136 -2.48 9.84 -7.86
C ILE A 136 -2.23 10.15 -6.38
N LYS A 137 -2.98 9.46 -5.50
CA LYS A 137 -2.89 9.59 -4.03
C LYS A 137 -2.39 8.33 -3.35
N PHE A 138 -2.42 7.23 -4.06
CA PHE A 138 -2.00 5.93 -3.56
C PHE A 138 -1.24 5.17 -4.64
N VAL A 139 -0.10 4.61 -4.27
CA VAL A 139 0.66 3.66 -5.10
C VAL A 139 0.82 2.37 -4.31
N GLY A 140 0.32 1.28 -4.87
CA GLY A 140 0.49 -0.06 -4.35
C GLY A 140 1.44 -0.87 -5.22
N VAL A 141 2.40 -1.59 -4.63
CA VAL A 141 3.29 -2.52 -5.32
C VAL A 141 3.17 -3.89 -4.68
N SER A 142 2.84 -4.91 -5.46
CA SER A 142 2.64 -6.28 -4.96
C SER A 142 3.38 -7.32 -5.78
N GLY A 143 3.61 -8.49 -5.18
CA GLY A 143 4.14 -9.66 -5.88
C GLY A 143 5.64 -9.63 -6.14
N MET A 144 6.38 -8.72 -5.52
CA MET A 144 7.82 -8.67 -5.62
C MET A 144 8.48 -10.01 -5.24
N ASP A 145 8.00 -10.63 -4.16
CA ASP A 145 8.46 -11.95 -3.71
C ASP A 145 8.21 -13.07 -4.73
N GLN A 146 7.16 -12.96 -5.54
CA GLN A 146 6.81 -13.96 -6.56
C GLN A 146 7.73 -13.85 -7.77
N VAL A 147 7.83 -12.68 -8.41
CA VAL A 147 8.67 -12.52 -9.60
C VAL A 147 10.15 -12.78 -9.33
N PHE A 148 10.62 -12.55 -8.11
CA PHE A 148 11.98 -12.86 -7.73
C PHE A 148 12.19 -14.33 -7.34
N SER A 149 11.14 -15.07 -6.95
CA SER A 149 11.25 -16.51 -6.67
C SER A 149 11.19 -17.38 -7.94
N GLU A 150 10.63 -16.86 -9.02
CA GLU A 150 10.47 -17.55 -10.30
C GLU A 150 11.62 -17.27 -11.28
N GLU A 151 12.56 -16.41 -10.91
CA GLU A 151 13.66 -15.99 -11.78
C GLU A 151 14.87 -16.92 -11.65
N ASP A 152 15.41 -17.39 -12.77
CA ASP A 152 16.63 -18.21 -12.83
C ASP A 152 17.93 -17.38 -12.76
N SER A 153 17.83 -16.14 -12.30
CA SER A 153 19.00 -15.25 -12.16
C SER A 153 19.86 -15.61 -10.94
N PRO A 154 21.17 -15.30 -10.97
CA PRO A 154 22.03 -15.47 -9.81
C PRO A 154 21.49 -14.73 -8.57
N ARG A 155 21.61 -15.36 -7.41
CA ARG A 155 21.09 -14.80 -6.15
C ARG A 155 21.59 -13.39 -5.86
N SER A 156 22.86 -13.11 -6.17
CA SER A 156 23.45 -11.77 -5.99
C SER A 156 22.79 -10.71 -6.87
N GLU A 157 22.38 -11.09 -8.08
CA GLU A 157 21.64 -10.20 -8.99
C GLU A 157 20.24 -9.92 -8.44
N ILE A 158 19.53 -10.97 -8.02
CA ILE A 158 18.21 -10.87 -7.39
C ILE A 158 18.25 -9.93 -6.18
N GLU A 159 19.21 -10.12 -5.27
CA GLU A 159 19.39 -9.27 -4.10
C GLU A 159 19.68 -7.81 -4.47
N ASN A 160 20.48 -7.57 -5.51
CA ASN A 160 20.76 -6.22 -6.01
C ASN A 160 19.52 -5.54 -6.60
N LEU A 161 18.71 -6.25 -7.39
CA LEU A 161 17.48 -5.74 -7.96
C LEU A 161 16.43 -5.44 -6.86
N GLN A 162 16.29 -6.34 -5.90
CA GLN A 162 15.40 -6.13 -4.75
C GLN A 162 15.78 -4.88 -3.95
N ARG A 163 17.08 -4.70 -3.68
CA ARG A 163 17.60 -3.52 -2.99
C ARG A 163 17.35 -2.25 -3.79
N LEU A 164 17.60 -2.29 -5.11
CA LEU A 164 17.38 -1.15 -6.00
C LEU A 164 15.89 -0.72 -6.00
N ILE A 165 14.97 -1.67 -6.11
CA ILE A 165 13.53 -1.40 -6.07
C ILE A 165 13.14 -0.79 -4.72
N ALA A 166 13.57 -1.40 -3.60
CA ALA A 166 13.23 -0.91 -2.26
C ALA A 166 13.75 0.52 -2.02
N MET A 167 15.00 0.79 -2.41
CA MET A 167 15.61 2.12 -2.35
C MET A 167 14.83 3.13 -3.19
N LYS A 168 14.52 2.78 -4.44
CA LYS A 168 13.78 3.67 -5.35
C LYS A 168 12.36 3.96 -4.86
N LEU A 169 11.65 2.95 -4.37
CA LEU A 169 10.32 3.17 -3.77
C LEU A 169 10.39 4.11 -2.57
N HIS A 170 11.41 3.97 -1.74
CA HIS A 170 11.65 4.88 -0.62
C HIS A 170 11.90 6.31 -1.09
N ASP A 171 12.82 6.50 -2.06
CA ASP A 171 13.18 7.82 -2.57
C ASP A 171 11.97 8.53 -3.19
N ILE A 172 11.20 7.82 -4.02
CA ILE A 172 9.97 8.34 -4.64
C ILE A 172 8.93 8.68 -3.56
N ALA A 173 8.81 7.83 -2.53
CA ALA A 173 7.89 8.07 -1.42
C ALA A 173 8.28 9.32 -0.62
N LYS A 174 9.58 9.56 -0.41
CA LYS A 174 10.10 10.73 0.33
C LYS A 174 10.00 12.04 -0.45
N ASP A 175 9.79 11.99 -1.75
CA ASP A 175 9.60 13.19 -2.54
C ASP A 175 8.29 13.88 -2.16
N LYS A 176 8.41 14.98 -1.42
CA LYS A 176 7.27 15.76 -0.92
C LYS A 176 6.41 16.38 -2.02
N SER A 177 6.92 16.48 -3.24
CA SER A 177 6.16 16.97 -4.38
C SER A 177 5.04 16.02 -4.80
N ASN A 178 5.21 14.72 -4.57
CA ASN A 178 4.26 13.69 -4.98
C ASN A 178 2.99 13.65 -4.12
N ARG A 179 3.10 13.85 -2.79
CA ARG A 179 1.99 13.76 -1.84
C ARG A 179 1.18 12.47 -1.99
N VAL A 180 1.88 11.35 -2.04
CA VAL A 180 1.35 10.01 -2.32
C VAL A 180 1.67 9.09 -1.15
N MET A 181 0.75 8.17 -0.84
CA MET A 181 1.00 7.03 0.05
C MET A 181 1.54 5.87 -0.76
N PHE A 182 2.65 5.30 -0.32
CA PHE A 182 3.23 4.11 -0.94
C PHE A 182 3.03 2.89 -0.05
N VAL A 183 2.57 1.81 -0.66
CA VAL A 183 2.39 0.51 0.00
C VAL A 183 3.05 -0.57 -0.82
N ALA A 184 4.03 -1.25 -0.25
CA ALA A 184 4.60 -2.47 -0.81
C ALA A 184 4.05 -3.69 -0.07
N VAL A 185 3.82 -4.79 -0.80
CA VAL A 185 3.24 -6.01 -0.23
C VAL A 185 3.97 -7.24 -0.75
N THR A 186 4.34 -8.15 0.17
CA THR A 186 4.83 -9.50 -0.16
C THR A 186 4.00 -10.55 0.58
N SER A 187 3.58 -11.61 -0.13
CA SER A 187 2.60 -12.58 0.38
C SER A 187 3.23 -13.88 0.89
N GLN A 188 4.39 -14.24 0.40
CA GLN A 188 5.06 -15.51 0.73
C GLN A 188 6.29 -15.30 1.60
N ASN A 189 7.19 -14.42 1.16
CA ASN A 189 8.46 -14.19 1.79
C ASN A 189 8.63 -12.74 2.22
N ARG A 190 9.23 -12.54 3.40
CA ARG A 190 9.66 -11.23 3.85
C ARG A 190 10.83 -10.75 3.00
N CYS A 191 10.71 -9.57 2.39
CA CYS A 191 11.82 -8.91 1.72
C CYS A 191 12.58 -8.03 2.73
N SER A 192 13.82 -8.39 3.05
CA SER A 192 14.66 -7.64 4.00
C SER A 192 14.89 -6.21 3.53
N HIS A 193 15.14 -6.00 2.25
CA HIS A 193 15.35 -4.66 1.69
C HIS A 193 14.12 -3.77 1.81
N LEU A 194 12.90 -4.28 1.56
CA LEU A 194 11.68 -3.51 1.81
C LEU A 194 11.53 -3.18 3.29
N LEU A 195 11.88 -4.12 4.18
CA LEU A 195 11.86 -3.86 5.61
C LEU A 195 12.84 -2.74 6.00
N ASP A 196 14.05 -2.75 5.44
CA ASP A 196 15.10 -1.78 5.76
C ASP A 196 14.76 -0.37 5.25
N TYR A 197 14.13 -0.25 4.09
CA TYR A 197 13.77 1.03 3.46
C TYR A 197 12.37 1.54 3.80
N SER A 198 11.50 0.74 4.44
CA SER A 198 10.16 1.20 4.81
C SER A 198 10.16 2.06 6.07
N ASP A 199 9.26 3.03 6.13
CA ASP A 199 8.99 3.83 7.34
C ASP A 199 8.13 3.06 8.33
N VAL A 200 7.20 2.27 7.79
CA VAL A 200 6.27 1.42 8.54
C VAL A 200 6.37 0.01 8.00
N ALA A 201 6.51 -0.97 8.87
CA ALA A 201 6.45 -2.39 8.49
C ALA A 201 5.48 -3.15 9.39
N ILE A 202 4.58 -3.89 8.76
CA ILE A 202 3.53 -4.65 9.42
C ILE A 202 3.60 -6.11 8.93
N GLU A 203 3.74 -7.01 9.86
CA GLU A 203 3.58 -8.44 9.62
C GLU A 203 2.13 -8.86 9.86
N VAL A 204 1.56 -9.57 8.88
CA VAL A 204 0.23 -10.16 9.01
C VAL A 204 0.35 -11.67 9.00
N TYR A 205 -0.03 -12.31 10.08
CA TYR A 205 0.14 -13.74 10.28
C TYR A 205 -1.07 -14.38 10.94
N ARG A 206 -1.13 -15.69 10.93
CA ARG A 206 -2.16 -16.47 11.59
C ARG A 206 -1.64 -17.01 12.90
N SER A 207 -2.31 -16.68 14.00
CA SER A 207 -1.96 -17.23 15.31
C SER A 207 -2.35 -18.71 15.44
N SER A 208 -1.81 -19.38 16.44
CA SER A 208 -2.13 -20.77 16.77
C SER A 208 -3.62 -21.03 17.03
N GLY A 209 -4.39 -20.00 17.42
CA GLY A 209 -5.84 -20.03 17.55
C GLY A 209 -6.63 -19.79 16.27
N ASN A 210 -6.00 -19.89 15.09
CA ASN A 210 -6.61 -19.70 13.77
C ASN A 210 -7.18 -18.27 13.53
N ARG A 211 -6.71 -17.28 14.27
CA ARG A 211 -7.10 -15.87 14.16
C ARG A 211 -6.03 -15.09 13.42
N ASP A 212 -6.45 -14.20 12.54
CA ASP A 212 -5.51 -13.33 11.82
C ASP A 212 -5.03 -12.22 12.79
N ARG A 213 -3.73 -11.95 12.79
CA ARG A 213 -3.08 -10.95 13.62
C ARG A 213 -2.19 -10.05 12.78
N ALA A 214 -2.01 -8.83 13.23
CA ALA A 214 -1.05 -7.89 12.68
C ALA A 214 -0.10 -7.39 13.77
N ALA A 215 1.20 -7.46 13.51
CA ALA A 215 2.24 -6.94 14.38
C ALA A 215 2.96 -5.78 13.72
N LEU A 216 3.13 -4.68 14.44
CA LEU A 216 3.89 -3.52 14.00
C LEU A 216 5.38 -3.78 14.26
N ILE A 217 6.13 -4.05 13.20
CA ILE A 217 7.55 -4.40 13.25
C ILE A 217 8.43 -3.15 13.23
N ARG A 218 8.04 -2.14 12.44
CA ARG A 218 8.78 -0.90 12.29
C ARG A 218 7.84 0.30 12.24
N HIS A 219 8.14 1.32 13.02
CA HIS A 219 7.48 2.63 13.01
C HIS A 219 8.34 3.62 13.79
N ASP A 220 8.37 4.89 13.38
CA ASP A 220 9.21 5.92 14.01
C ASP A 220 8.92 6.14 15.50
N SER A 221 7.66 6.02 15.90
CA SER A 221 7.21 6.32 17.27
C SER A 221 6.50 5.16 17.98
N LEU A 222 6.21 4.06 17.29
CA LEU A 222 5.40 2.96 17.80
C LEU A 222 6.10 1.65 17.41
N ARG A 223 6.61 0.88 18.37
CA ARG A 223 7.19 -0.45 18.11
C ARG A 223 6.52 -1.50 19.00
N GLY A 224 6.52 -2.74 18.53
CA GLY A 224 6.10 -3.89 19.32
C GLY A 224 4.61 -3.95 19.62
N ARG A 225 3.75 -3.22 18.90
CA ARG A 225 2.30 -3.36 19.01
C ARG A 225 1.80 -4.50 18.16
N GLU A 226 0.84 -5.22 18.70
CA GLU A 226 0.17 -6.34 18.03
C GLU A 226 -1.34 -6.23 18.25
N ILE A 227 -2.10 -6.59 17.23
CA ILE A 227 -3.56 -6.64 17.29
C ILE A 227 -4.09 -7.92 16.64
N GLU A 228 -5.27 -8.33 17.04
CA GLU A 228 -6.07 -9.33 16.35
C GLU A 228 -6.95 -8.65 15.30
N LEU A 229 -6.85 -9.12 14.05
CA LEU A 229 -7.59 -8.58 12.89
C LEU A 229 -9.02 -9.13 12.83
#